data_89fdbbdb50d804623fd787b889c529f3
#
_entry.id   89fdbbdb50d804623fd787b889c529f3
#
_cell.length_a   1.000
_cell.length_b   1.000
_cell.length_c   1.000
_cell.angle_alpha   90.00
_cell.angle_beta   90.00
_cell.angle_gamma   90.00
#
_symmetry.space_group_name_H-M   'P 1'
#
loop_
_entity.id
_entity.type
_entity.pdbx_description
1 polymer ?
#
loop_
_entity_poly.entity_id
_entity_poly.type
_entity_poly.pdbx_seq_one_letter_code
_entity_poly.pdbx_strand_id
1 'polypeptide(L)'
;EENPSLGEYTLVSQSHYEHEANGQDFFNYTGEECTDDPIQACAFKSPDGDLYVAYRGTGSKRWGDNGQGFVDESTDMQEAARAYFDHVVEQYGYEGNLYVTGHSKGGNEAQYVMMTSEHRSEITACYSIEGQGFSDRAIERFKKDNQDYEEILGRMFSINSDMDPVHKLIGVIIPEENTYYVNTHYEDSDGKKNYTYVHDVRGIIRGAEINWQRDEDGNITHGT
;
A
#
# COMPACT_ATOMS: atom_id res chain seq x y z
N GLU A 1 4.01 -6.74 -23.53
CA GLU A 1 3.27 -8.02 -23.50
C GLU A 1 2.52 -8.05 -22.18
N GLU A 2 1.18 -8.20 -22.21
CA GLU A 2 0.38 -8.37 -21.02
C GLU A 2 0.83 -9.66 -20.32
N ASN A 3 1.04 -9.60 -19.00
CA ASN A 3 1.34 -10.80 -18.24
C ASN A 3 0.07 -11.69 -18.25
N PRO A 4 0.09 -12.85 -18.92
CA PRO A 4 -1.13 -13.65 -19.08
C PRO A 4 -1.73 -14.11 -17.75
N SER A 5 -0.91 -14.22 -16.70
CA SER A 5 -1.37 -14.64 -15.37
C SER A 5 -2.25 -13.60 -14.66
N LEU A 6 -2.15 -12.32 -15.01
CA LEU A 6 -2.98 -11.27 -14.41
C LEU A 6 -4.44 -11.32 -14.87
N GLY A 7 -4.72 -11.88 -16.05
CA GLY A 7 -6.09 -12.05 -16.56
C GLY A 7 -6.94 -13.07 -15.78
N GLU A 8 -6.32 -13.85 -14.90
CA GLU A 8 -6.98 -14.86 -14.08
C GLU A 8 -7.43 -14.35 -12.71
N TYR A 9 -6.99 -13.15 -12.31
CA TYR A 9 -7.42 -12.52 -11.06
C TYR A 9 -8.85 -11.98 -11.19
N THR A 10 -9.65 -12.19 -10.15
CA THR A 10 -11.02 -11.71 -10.07
C THR A 10 -11.13 -10.52 -9.16
N LEU A 11 -11.63 -9.38 -9.65
CA LEU A 11 -12.02 -8.25 -8.82
C LEU A 11 -13.25 -8.67 -7.99
N VAL A 12 -13.12 -8.71 -6.66
CA VAL A 12 -14.21 -9.15 -5.77
C VAL A 12 -14.86 -7.99 -5.03
N SER A 13 -14.12 -6.91 -4.81
CA SER A 13 -14.61 -5.72 -4.12
C SER A 13 -13.97 -4.45 -4.64
N GLN A 14 -14.72 -3.36 -4.58
CA GLN A 14 -14.24 -1.99 -4.81
C GLN A 14 -14.91 -1.07 -3.81
N SER A 15 -14.17 -0.20 -3.13
CA SER A 15 -14.68 0.63 -2.03
C SER A 15 -15.94 1.41 -2.36
N HIS A 16 -16.00 2.00 -3.55
CA HIS A 16 -17.18 2.75 -4.00
C HIS A 16 -18.45 1.87 -4.11
N TYR A 17 -18.35 0.67 -4.66
CA TYR A 17 -19.48 -0.25 -4.81
C TYR A 17 -19.95 -0.82 -3.48
N GLU A 18 -19.04 -1.06 -2.54
CA GLU A 18 -19.41 -1.51 -1.20
C GLU A 18 -20.26 -0.47 -0.48
N HIS A 19 -19.92 0.80 -0.62
CA HIS A 19 -20.71 1.89 -0.07
C HIS A 19 -22.13 1.93 -0.67
N GLU A 20 -22.26 1.88 -2.00
CA GLU A 20 -23.55 1.89 -2.68
C GLU A 20 -24.42 0.67 -2.35
N ALA A 21 -23.81 -0.52 -2.28
CA ALA A 21 -24.55 -1.77 -2.09
C ALA A 21 -25.05 -1.97 -0.65
N ASN A 22 -24.29 -1.55 0.35
CA ASN A 22 -24.54 -1.88 1.75
C ASN A 22 -25.05 -0.70 2.57
N GLY A 23 -25.01 0.53 2.04
CA GLY A 23 -25.30 1.76 2.79
C GLY A 23 -24.36 1.90 4.01
N GLN A 24 -23.31 1.11 4.05
CA GLN A 24 -22.35 1.07 5.13
C GLN A 24 -21.34 2.16 4.85
N ASP A 25 -21.36 3.16 5.70
CA ASP A 25 -20.56 4.35 5.56
C ASP A 25 -19.11 4.04 6.02
N PHE A 26 -18.30 3.50 5.14
CA PHE A 26 -16.86 3.41 5.40
C PHE A 26 -16.21 4.80 5.55
N PHE A 27 -17.01 5.88 5.38
CA PHE A 27 -16.50 7.21 5.02
C PHE A 27 -17.13 8.38 5.77
N ASN A 28 -18.05 8.16 6.70
CA ASN A 28 -18.78 9.23 7.37
C ASN A 28 -18.12 9.67 8.68
N TYR A 29 -16.89 10.14 8.61
CA TYR A 29 -16.27 10.77 9.76
C TYR A 29 -16.62 12.25 9.92
N THR A 30 -17.11 12.93 8.88
CA THR A 30 -17.36 14.38 8.91
C THR A 30 -18.82 14.78 8.84
N GLY A 31 -19.76 13.86 8.57
CA GLY A 31 -21.19 14.21 8.45
C GLY A 31 -21.56 15.08 7.25
N GLU A 32 -20.62 15.38 6.37
CA GLU A 32 -20.86 16.07 5.10
C GLU A 32 -21.03 15.04 3.99
N GLU A 33 -21.94 15.28 3.03
CA GLU A 33 -22.06 14.46 1.83
C GLU A 33 -20.69 14.37 1.14
N CYS A 34 -20.04 13.24 1.29
CA CYS A 34 -18.74 13.00 0.67
C CYS A 34 -18.97 12.66 -0.80
N THR A 35 -18.86 13.65 -1.66
CA THR A 35 -18.94 13.46 -3.12
C THR A 35 -17.71 12.76 -3.70
N ASP A 36 -16.66 12.61 -2.89
CA ASP A 36 -15.41 11.93 -3.23
C ASP A 36 -15.10 10.90 -2.12
N ASP A 37 -15.01 9.62 -2.46
CA ASP A 37 -14.64 8.55 -1.53
C ASP A 37 -13.33 8.90 -0.79
N PRO A 38 -13.27 8.83 0.55
CA PRO A 38 -12.06 9.15 1.32
C PRO A 38 -10.90 8.23 0.95
N ILE A 39 -11.18 6.96 0.61
CA ILE A 39 -10.19 6.03 0.08
C ILE A 39 -10.62 5.53 -1.30
N GLN A 40 -9.63 5.11 -2.07
CA GLN A 40 -9.86 4.35 -3.30
C GLN A 40 -9.13 3.02 -3.15
N ALA A 41 -9.90 1.96 -2.98
CA ALA A 41 -9.39 0.63 -2.74
C ALA A 41 -10.13 -0.41 -3.56
N CYS A 42 -9.46 -1.50 -3.88
CA CYS A 42 -10.07 -2.69 -4.50
C CYS A 42 -9.44 -3.97 -3.93
N ALA A 43 -10.20 -5.05 -4.02
CA ALA A 43 -9.76 -6.37 -3.61
C ALA A 43 -9.86 -7.34 -4.78
N PHE A 44 -8.85 -8.19 -4.91
CA PHE A 44 -8.72 -9.19 -5.96
C PHE A 44 -8.47 -10.56 -5.35
N LYS A 45 -9.05 -11.59 -5.94
CA LYS A 45 -8.69 -12.98 -5.67
C LYS A 45 -7.87 -13.56 -6.80
N SER A 46 -6.78 -14.26 -6.44
CA SER A 46 -6.04 -15.10 -7.39
C SER A 46 -6.77 -16.42 -7.66
N PRO A 47 -6.40 -17.16 -8.73
CA PRO A 47 -6.88 -18.51 -8.98
C PRO A 47 -6.58 -19.48 -7.84
N ASP A 48 -5.51 -19.25 -7.09
CA ASP A 48 -5.07 -20.07 -5.95
C ASP A 48 -5.78 -19.72 -4.63
N GLY A 49 -6.69 -18.73 -4.67
CA GLY A 49 -7.49 -18.32 -3.52
C GLY A 49 -6.83 -17.27 -2.61
N ASP A 50 -5.70 -16.70 -3.01
CA ASP A 50 -5.11 -15.56 -2.30
C ASP A 50 -5.99 -14.31 -2.44
N LEU A 51 -6.07 -13.51 -1.38
CA LEU A 51 -6.76 -12.23 -1.37
C LEU A 51 -5.77 -11.08 -1.30
N TYR A 52 -5.90 -10.14 -2.22
CA TYR A 52 -5.10 -8.92 -2.31
C TYR A 52 -5.99 -7.70 -2.11
N VAL A 53 -5.68 -6.87 -1.12
CA VAL A 53 -6.34 -5.58 -0.92
C VAL A 53 -5.37 -4.47 -1.26
N ALA A 54 -5.73 -3.64 -2.25
CA ALA A 54 -4.88 -2.60 -2.79
C ALA A 54 -5.48 -1.20 -2.60
N TYR A 55 -4.68 -0.28 -2.04
CA TYR A 55 -5.03 1.12 -1.82
C TYR A 55 -4.34 2.02 -2.82
N ARG A 56 -5.09 2.94 -3.39
CA ARG A 56 -4.57 3.95 -4.31
C ARG A 56 -4.06 5.17 -3.55
N GLY A 57 -2.95 5.74 -4.01
CA GLY A 57 -2.44 7.02 -3.50
C GLY A 57 -3.38 8.21 -3.73
N THR A 58 -3.15 9.27 -2.98
CA THR A 58 -3.98 10.48 -2.97
C THR A 58 -4.04 11.14 -4.35
N GLY A 59 -5.26 11.40 -4.83
CA GLY A 59 -5.47 12.32 -5.95
C GLY A 59 -5.10 13.77 -5.55
N SER A 60 -4.79 14.61 -6.54
CA SER A 60 -4.27 15.98 -6.37
C SER A 60 -5.10 16.92 -5.49
N LYS A 61 -6.33 16.58 -5.14
CA LYS A 61 -7.25 17.41 -4.34
C LYS A 61 -7.16 17.17 -2.81
N ARG A 62 -6.40 16.17 -2.32
CA ARG A 62 -6.43 15.71 -0.91
C ARG A 62 -5.11 15.87 -0.15
N TRP A 63 -4.30 16.82 -0.52
CA TRP A 63 -3.04 17.10 0.18
C TRP A 63 -3.21 17.56 1.64
N GLY A 64 -4.42 17.98 2.05
CA GLY A 64 -4.73 18.37 3.43
C GLY A 64 -4.58 17.21 4.44
N ASP A 65 -5.00 16.00 4.08
CA ASP A 65 -4.88 14.81 4.93
C ASP A 65 -3.43 14.38 5.15
N ASN A 66 -2.54 14.71 4.21
CA ASN A 66 -1.11 14.49 4.41
C ASN A 66 -0.59 15.33 5.59
N GLY A 67 -1.18 16.51 5.84
CA GLY A 67 -0.84 17.35 6.98
C GLY A 67 -1.26 16.76 8.34
N GLN A 68 -2.43 16.12 8.44
CA GLN A 68 -2.89 15.42 9.65
C GLN A 68 -1.95 14.26 10.02
N GLY A 69 -1.52 13.46 9.04
CA GLY A 69 -0.60 12.35 9.25
C GLY A 69 0.75 12.73 9.88
N PHE A 70 1.11 14.02 9.89
CA PHE A 70 2.35 14.51 10.54
C PHE A 70 2.26 14.64 12.06
N VAL A 71 1.06 14.76 12.62
CA VAL A 71 0.88 15.10 14.03
C VAL A 71 -0.08 14.19 14.79
N ASP A 72 -1.02 13.52 14.12
CA ASP A 72 -2.06 12.74 14.75
C ASP A 72 -1.69 11.25 14.87
N GLU A 73 -2.39 10.53 15.76
CA GLU A 73 -2.23 9.08 15.94
C GLU A 73 -2.81 8.29 14.77
N SER A 74 -3.84 8.82 14.12
CA SER A 74 -4.47 8.28 12.91
C SER A 74 -5.12 9.40 12.10
N THR A 75 -5.46 9.09 10.86
CA THR A 75 -6.27 9.95 9.98
C THR A 75 -7.59 9.23 9.63
N ASP A 76 -8.60 10.00 9.24
CA ASP A 76 -9.88 9.43 8.79
C ASP A 76 -9.69 8.44 7.63
N MET A 77 -8.76 8.74 6.71
CA MET A 77 -8.43 7.84 5.61
C MET A 77 -7.82 6.51 6.08
N GLN A 78 -6.94 6.54 7.07
CA GLN A 78 -6.35 5.32 7.65
C GLN A 78 -7.41 4.47 8.35
N GLU A 79 -8.32 5.08 9.12
CA GLU A 79 -9.42 4.36 9.77
C GLU A 79 -10.41 3.78 8.73
N ALA A 80 -10.71 4.52 7.66
CA ALA A 80 -11.54 4.03 6.56
C ALA A 80 -10.85 2.87 5.81
N ALA A 81 -9.55 2.95 5.60
CA ALA A 81 -8.78 1.88 4.97
C ALA A 81 -8.84 0.60 5.81
N ARG A 82 -8.65 0.70 7.13
CA ARG A 82 -8.79 -0.43 8.05
C ARG A 82 -10.20 -1.02 8.00
N ALA A 83 -11.23 -0.18 8.11
CA ALA A 83 -12.62 -0.65 8.09
C ALA A 83 -12.98 -1.37 6.78
N TYR A 84 -12.50 -0.85 5.65
CA TYR A 84 -12.68 -1.51 4.36
C TYR A 84 -11.98 -2.87 4.30
N PHE A 85 -10.73 -2.95 4.79
CA PHE A 85 -9.99 -4.20 4.82
C PHE A 85 -10.71 -5.27 5.64
N ASP A 86 -11.09 -4.93 6.88
CA ASP A 86 -11.78 -5.84 7.80
C ASP A 86 -13.09 -6.35 7.15
N HIS A 87 -13.90 -5.43 6.57
CA HIS A 87 -15.10 -5.80 5.84
C HIS A 87 -14.84 -6.76 4.66
N VAL A 88 -13.82 -6.49 3.85
CA VAL A 88 -13.49 -7.33 2.69
C VAL A 88 -13.10 -8.73 3.13
N VAL A 89 -12.28 -8.86 4.17
CA VAL A 89 -11.87 -10.16 4.70
C VAL A 89 -13.06 -10.93 5.23
N GLU A 90 -13.93 -10.30 6.01
CA GLU A 90 -15.15 -10.92 6.57
C GLU A 90 -16.16 -11.32 5.49
N GLN A 91 -16.37 -10.45 4.49
CA GLN A 91 -17.40 -10.65 3.47
C GLN A 91 -16.98 -11.67 2.41
N TYR A 92 -15.75 -11.65 1.96
CA TYR A 92 -15.29 -12.44 0.82
C TYR A 92 -14.39 -13.60 1.20
N GLY A 93 -13.71 -13.53 2.36
CA GLY A 93 -12.78 -14.55 2.83
C GLY A 93 -11.64 -14.82 1.84
N TYR A 94 -10.80 -15.79 2.16
CA TYR A 94 -9.72 -16.26 1.30
C TYR A 94 -9.38 -17.73 1.66
N GLU A 95 -8.74 -18.45 0.75
CA GLU A 95 -8.34 -19.86 0.94
C GLU A 95 -6.81 -20.01 1.01
N GLY A 96 -6.08 -19.08 0.40
CA GLY A 96 -4.62 -19.02 0.36
C GLY A 96 -4.05 -17.98 1.32
N ASN A 97 -3.32 -17.02 0.78
CA ASN A 97 -2.65 -15.95 1.53
C ASN A 97 -3.48 -14.66 1.50
N LEU A 98 -3.22 -13.80 2.49
CA LEU A 98 -3.84 -12.48 2.61
C LEU A 98 -2.77 -11.40 2.47
N TYR A 99 -2.92 -10.53 1.48
CA TYR A 99 -1.96 -9.47 1.18
C TYR A 99 -2.62 -8.09 1.22
N VAL A 100 -1.87 -7.13 1.72
CA VAL A 100 -2.25 -5.72 1.68
C VAL A 100 -1.17 -4.90 1.01
N THR A 101 -1.55 -3.97 0.13
CA THR A 101 -0.60 -3.15 -0.62
C THR A 101 -1.16 -1.78 -0.96
N GLY A 102 -0.28 -0.86 -1.32
CA GLY A 102 -0.68 0.45 -1.83
C GLY A 102 0.52 1.30 -2.22
N HIS A 103 0.24 2.34 -2.99
CA HIS A 103 1.23 3.30 -3.48
C HIS A 103 1.04 4.66 -2.82
N SER A 104 2.13 5.33 -2.45
CA SER A 104 2.12 6.68 -1.86
C SER A 104 1.28 6.72 -0.58
N LYS A 105 0.24 7.55 -0.50
CA LYS A 105 -0.72 7.53 0.63
C LYS A 105 -1.35 6.16 0.83
N GLY A 106 -1.68 5.45 -0.24
CA GLY A 106 -2.18 4.08 -0.15
C GLY A 106 -1.17 3.11 0.47
N GLY A 107 0.13 3.34 0.28
CA GLY A 107 1.19 2.61 0.96
C GLY A 107 1.20 2.86 2.49
N ASN A 108 0.93 4.09 2.91
CA ASN A 108 0.75 4.43 4.32
C ASN A 108 -0.53 3.77 4.88
N GLU A 109 -1.63 3.78 4.13
CA GLU A 109 -2.88 3.11 4.50
C GLU A 109 -2.68 1.59 4.67
N ALA A 110 -1.97 0.94 3.76
CA ALA A 110 -1.63 -0.48 3.85
C ALA A 110 -0.80 -0.80 5.10
N GLN A 111 0.20 0.04 5.43
CA GLN A 111 0.96 -0.10 6.66
C GLN A 111 0.08 0.09 7.90
N TYR A 112 -0.85 1.06 7.88
CA TYR A 112 -1.78 1.29 8.98
C TYR A 112 -2.70 0.08 9.22
N VAL A 113 -3.25 -0.51 8.16
CA VAL A 113 -4.04 -1.75 8.21
C VAL A 113 -3.24 -2.88 8.85
N MET A 114 -1.98 -3.07 8.44
CA MET A 114 -1.11 -4.11 9.01
C MET A 114 -0.91 -3.93 10.53
N MET A 115 -0.94 -2.68 11.04
CA MET A 115 -0.76 -2.38 12.45
C MET A 115 -2.06 -2.44 13.28
N THR A 116 -3.24 -2.26 12.66
CA THR A 116 -4.48 -1.95 13.40
C THR A 116 -5.68 -2.81 13.06
N SER A 117 -5.64 -3.57 11.95
CA SER A 117 -6.73 -4.47 11.56
C SER A 117 -6.98 -5.55 12.61
N GLU A 118 -8.23 -5.95 12.78
CA GLU A 118 -8.61 -7.10 13.59
C GLU A 118 -8.05 -8.41 13.00
N HIS A 119 -7.82 -8.44 11.69
CA HIS A 119 -7.23 -9.56 10.95
C HIS A 119 -5.71 -9.45 10.74
N ARG A 120 -5.00 -8.52 11.41
CA ARG A 120 -3.56 -8.27 11.19
C ARG A 120 -2.67 -9.50 11.36
N SER A 121 -3.05 -10.42 12.28
CA SER A 121 -2.31 -11.67 12.48
C SER A 121 -2.41 -12.63 11.31
N GLU A 122 -3.44 -12.49 10.47
CA GLU A 122 -3.71 -13.31 9.30
C GLU A 122 -3.03 -12.78 8.04
N ILE A 123 -2.63 -11.49 8.04
CA ILE A 123 -1.97 -10.86 6.88
C ILE A 123 -0.61 -11.52 6.66
N THR A 124 -0.45 -12.14 5.51
CA THR A 124 0.80 -12.80 5.10
C THR A 124 1.92 -11.79 4.87
N ALA A 125 1.63 -10.71 4.15
CA ALA A 125 2.57 -9.62 3.94
C ALA A 125 1.88 -8.30 3.56
N CYS A 126 2.55 -7.19 3.94
CA CYS A 126 2.22 -5.83 3.52
C CYS A 126 3.31 -5.30 2.59
N TYR A 127 2.92 -4.82 1.41
CA TYR A 127 3.82 -4.19 0.45
C TYR A 127 3.49 -2.71 0.31
N SER A 128 4.32 -1.85 0.91
CA SER A 128 4.22 -0.40 0.81
C SER A 128 5.09 0.11 -0.34
N ILE A 129 4.47 0.65 -1.38
CA ILE A 129 5.18 1.18 -2.55
C ILE A 129 5.25 2.69 -2.40
N GLU A 130 6.47 3.22 -2.20
CA GLU A 130 6.72 4.66 -1.99
C GLU A 130 5.83 5.28 -0.90
N GLY A 131 5.41 4.46 0.08
CA GLY A 131 4.50 4.88 1.14
C GLY A 131 5.18 5.76 2.18
N GLN A 132 4.54 6.87 2.55
CA GLN A 132 5.02 7.71 3.64
C GLN A 132 4.92 6.99 5.00
N GLY A 133 5.72 7.44 5.97
CA GLY A 133 5.70 6.91 7.33
C GLY A 133 4.60 7.49 8.21
N PHE A 134 4.83 7.52 9.53
CA PHE A 134 3.85 7.90 10.55
C PHE A 134 4.41 8.95 11.52
N SER A 135 3.51 9.64 12.22
CA SER A 135 3.88 10.50 13.33
C SER A 135 4.50 9.70 14.48
N ASP A 136 5.30 10.34 15.32
CA ASP A 136 5.85 9.70 16.52
C ASP A 136 4.74 9.15 17.43
N ARG A 137 3.61 9.86 17.53
CA ARG A 137 2.44 9.43 18.32
C ARG A 137 1.83 8.13 17.78
N ALA A 138 1.68 8.02 16.46
CA ALA A 138 1.18 6.80 15.83
C ALA A 138 2.13 5.63 16.10
N ILE A 139 3.44 5.85 15.96
CA ILE A 139 4.46 4.83 16.21
C ILE A 139 4.45 4.37 17.68
N GLU A 140 4.35 5.30 18.63
CA GLU A 140 4.24 4.96 20.05
C GLU A 140 2.97 4.16 20.34
N ARG A 141 1.85 4.52 19.71
CA ARG A 141 0.60 3.77 19.81
C ARG A 141 0.76 2.35 19.25
N PHE A 142 1.33 2.18 18.06
CA PHE A 142 1.56 0.85 17.47
C PHE A 142 2.39 -0.05 18.38
N LYS A 143 3.49 0.47 18.93
CA LYS A 143 4.33 -0.28 19.88
C LYS A 143 3.61 -0.66 21.16
N LYS A 144 2.71 0.19 21.63
CA LYS A 144 1.94 -0.05 22.85
C LYS A 144 0.84 -1.09 22.64
N ASP A 145 0.13 -1.00 21.50
CA ASP A 145 -1.06 -1.78 21.23
C ASP A 145 -0.72 -3.18 20.64
N ASN A 146 0.48 -3.35 20.08
CA ASN A 146 0.94 -4.61 19.49
C ASN A 146 2.07 -5.22 20.30
N GLN A 147 1.79 -6.29 21.06
CA GLN A 147 2.84 -7.05 21.79
C GLN A 147 3.78 -7.79 20.83
N ASP A 148 3.31 -8.08 19.61
CA ASP A 148 3.97 -8.75 18.49
C ASP A 148 4.53 -7.76 17.46
N TYR A 149 4.80 -6.50 17.86
CA TYR A 149 5.20 -5.40 16.97
C TYR A 149 6.35 -5.78 16.02
N GLU A 150 7.41 -6.40 16.53
CA GLU A 150 8.57 -6.80 15.73
C GLU A 150 8.24 -7.94 14.73
N GLU A 151 7.34 -8.86 15.10
CA GLU A 151 6.85 -9.90 14.20
C GLU A 151 6.03 -9.29 13.06
N ILE A 152 5.18 -8.31 13.37
CA ILE A 152 4.43 -7.56 12.36
C ILE A 152 5.38 -6.87 11.38
N LEU A 153 6.41 -6.18 11.87
CA LEU A 153 7.41 -5.52 11.03
C LEU A 153 8.13 -6.50 10.10
N GLY A 154 8.39 -7.72 10.56
CA GLY A 154 9.01 -8.78 9.74
C GLY A 154 8.19 -9.19 8.51
N ARG A 155 6.90 -8.85 8.46
CA ARG A 155 5.99 -9.12 7.34
C ARG A 155 5.65 -7.86 6.52
N MET A 156 6.34 -6.75 6.77
CA MET A 156 6.17 -5.49 6.06
C MET A 156 7.37 -5.23 5.16
N PHE A 157 7.09 -4.87 3.91
CA PHE A 157 8.10 -4.60 2.89
C PHE A 157 7.87 -3.24 2.27
N SER A 158 8.95 -2.47 2.08
CA SER A 158 8.92 -1.16 1.41
C SER A 158 9.65 -1.24 0.08
N ILE A 159 8.98 -0.82 -1.00
CA ILE A 159 9.55 -0.78 -2.36
C ILE A 159 9.54 0.67 -2.83
N ASN A 160 10.71 1.24 -3.03
CA ASN A 160 10.85 2.67 -3.27
C ASN A 160 11.68 2.94 -4.52
N SER A 161 11.43 4.08 -5.16
CA SER A 161 12.41 4.68 -6.05
C SER A 161 13.63 5.13 -5.25
N ASP A 162 14.81 4.96 -5.82
CA ASP A 162 16.06 5.42 -5.24
C ASP A 162 16.11 6.95 -5.07
N MET A 163 15.31 7.68 -5.83
CA MET A 163 15.23 9.15 -5.82
C MET A 163 13.98 9.71 -5.17
N ASP A 164 13.01 8.87 -4.78
CA ASP A 164 11.78 9.35 -4.15
C ASP A 164 11.99 9.77 -2.69
N PRO A 165 11.62 10.99 -2.29
CA PRO A 165 11.72 11.43 -0.91
C PRO A 165 10.51 11.02 -0.04
N VAL A 166 9.39 10.59 -0.64
CA VAL A 166 8.10 10.43 0.06
C VAL A 166 8.18 9.36 1.14
N HIS A 167 8.82 8.22 0.84
CA HIS A 167 8.97 7.13 1.81
C HIS A 167 9.81 7.51 3.05
N LYS A 168 10.58 8.60 2.99
CA LYS A 168 11.37 9.16 4.10
C LYS A 168 10.66 10.29 4.84
N LEU A 169 9.48 10.67 4.39
CA LEU A 169 8.67 11.67 5.09
C LEU A 169 8.12 11.06 6.37
N ILE A 170 8.34 11.74 7.48
CA ILE A 170 7.91 11.34 8.83
C ILE A 170 8.64 10.07 9.31
N GLY A 171 8.18 9.44 10.40
CA GLY A 171 8.79 8.24 10.99
C GLY A 171 8.58 6.99 10.15
N VAL A 172 9.66 6.41 9.67
CA VAL A 172 9.65 5.13 8.94
C VAL A 172 9.55 3.99 9.94
N ILE A 173 8.63 3.05 9.73
CA ILE A 173 8.46 1.88 10.61
C ILE A 173 9.00 0.60 9.99
N ILE A 174 9.01 0.48 8.65
CA ILE A 174 9.50 -0.72 7.97
C ILE A 174 11.02 -0.80 8.11
N PRO A 175 11.57 -1.92 8.59
CA PRO A 175 13.02 -2.10 8.76
C PRO A 175 13.80 -1.96 7.46
N GLU A 176 15.07 -1.55 7.57
CA GLU A 176 15.93 -1.35 6.41
C GLU A 176 16.18 -2.66 5.64
N GLU A 177 16.27 -3.79 6.32
CA GLU A 177 16.42 -5.12 5.72
C GLU A 177 15.20 -5.54 4.86
N ASN A 178 14.03 -4.93 5.09
CA ASN A 178 12.81 -5.14 4.33
C ASN A 178 12.52 -3.98 3.36
N THR A 179 13.49 -3.07 3.17
CA THR A 179 13.35 -1.90 2.31
C THR A 179 14.17 -2.07 1.04
N TYR A 180 13.51 -2.01 -0.10
CA TYR A 180 14.09 -2.21 -1.43
C TYR A 180 14.04 -0.93 -2.24
N TYR A 181 15.10 -0.70 -3.02
CA TYR A 181 15.20 0.46 -3.89
C TYR A 181 15.29 0.04 -5.35
N VAL A 182 14.50 0.70 -6.17
CA VAL A 182 14.46 0.48 -7.62
C VAL A 182 14.98 1.74 -8.31
N ASN A 183 15.90 1.58 -9.23
CA ASN A 183 16.35 2.69 -10.05
C ASN A 183 15.26 3.07 -11.07
N THR A 184 14.63 4.21 -10.84
CA THR A 184 13.51 4.72 -11.66
C THR A 184 13.90 5.89 -12.55
N HIS A 185 15.09 6.45 -12.39
CA HIS A 185 15.60 7.47 -13.29
C HIS A 185 16.24 6.84 -14.51
N TYR A 186 16.06 7.45 -15.67
CA TYR A 186 16.67 7.02 -16.92
C TYR A 186 17.15 8.23 -17.72
N GLU A 187 18.14 8.02 -18.55
CA GLU A 187 18.58 9.01 -19.53
C GLU A 187 17.69 8.90 -20.78
N ASP A 188 17.16 10.03 -21.22
CA ASP A 188 16.48 10.10 -22.52
C ASP A 188 17.47 10.00 -23.67
N SER A 189 16.97 10.00 -24.91
CA SER A 189 17.79 9.90 -26.13
C SER A 189 18.87 11.01 -26.27
N ASP A 190 18.68 12.09 -25.52
CA ASP A 190 19.57 13.26 -25.53
C ASP A 190 20.56 13.26 -24.35
N GLY A 191 20.60 12.17 -23.57
CA GLY A 191 21.43 12.01 -22.38
C GLY A 191 20.99 12.84 -21.17
N LYS A 192 19.72 13.35 -21.19
CA LYS A 192 19.14 14.11 -20.10
C LYS A 192 18.46 13.19 -19.13
N LYS A 193 18.80 13.32 -17.85
CA LYS A 193 18.12 12.56 -16.77
C LYS A 193 16.65 12.97 -16.67
N ASN A 194 15.78 11.98 -16.74
CA ASN A 194 14.34 12.15 -16.61
C ASN A 194 13.89 11.64 -15.23
N TYR A 195 13.28 12.51 -14.45
CA TYR A 195 12.78 12.24 -13.10
C TYR A 195 11.24 12.19 -13.04
N THR A 196 10.55 12.15 -14.18
CA THR A 196 9.08 12.24 -14.25
C THR A 196 8.40 11.12 -13.51
N TYR A 197 9.04 9.96 -13.38
CA TYR A 197 8.46 8.76 -12.77
C TYR A 197 9.07 8.41 -11.40
N VAL A 198 9.77 9.34 -10.77
CA VAL A 198 10.44 9.11 -9.47
C VAL A 198 9.46 8.77 -8.36
N HIS A 199 8.25 9.32 -8.39
CA HIS A 199 7.17 8.98 -7.47
C HIS A 199 5.94 8.49 -8.26
N ASP A 200 6.10 7.40 -9.01
CA ASP A 200 5.05 6.84 -9.84
C ASP A 200 5.23 5.31 -9.93
N VAL A 201 4.19 4.58 -9.57
CA VAL A 201 4.20 3.10 -9.61
C VAL A 201 4.66 2.55 -10.97
N ARG A 202 4.39 3.27 -12.07
CA ARG A 202 4.88 2.89 -13.41
C ARG A 202 6.40 2.96 -13.51
N GLY A 203 7.03 3.91 -12.80
CA GLY A 203 8.48 3.98 -12.67
C GLY A 203 9.05 2.78 -11.93
N ILE A 204 8.43 2.39 -10.83
CA ILE A 204 8.80 1.21 -10.05
C ILE A 204 8.71 -0.06 -10.91
N ILE A 205 7.58 -0.28 -11.60
CA ILE A 205 7.39 -1.45 -12.47
C ILE A 205 8.45 -1.48 -13.56
N ARG A 206 8.64 -0.37 -14.27
CA ARG A 206 9.61 -0.26 -15.35
C ARG A 206 11.06 -0.41 -14.87
N GLY A 207 11.39 0.18 -13.73
CA GLY A 207 12.70 0.06 -13.12
C GLY A 207 13.00 -1.38 -12.71
N ALA A 208 12.02 -2.08 -12.14
CA ALA A 208 12.13 -3.48 -11.78
C ALA A 208 12.36 -4.37 -13.02
N GLU A 209 11.62 -4.15 -14.12
CA GLU A 209 11.79 -4.90 -15.37
C GLU A 209 13.19 -4.73 -15.98
N ILE A 210 13.78 -3.53 -15.86
CA ILE A 210 15.09 -3.22 -16.44
C ILE A 210 16.25 -3.71 -15.55
N ASN A 211 16.12 -3.55 -14.23
CA ASN A 211 17.25 -3.71 -13.30
C ASN A 211 17.23 -5.06 -12.55
N TRP A 212 16.09 -5.74 -12.48
CA TRP A 212 16.01 -7.02 -11.81
C TRP A 212 16.28 -8.17 -12.78
N GLN A 213 17.47 -8.74 -12.66
CA GLN A 213 17.78 -9.97 -13.38
C GLN A 213 17.08 -11.15 -12.68
N ARG A 214 16.55 -12.05 -13.48
CA ARG A 214 16.02 -13.31 -12.99
C ARG A 214 17.01 -14.43 -13.27
N ASP A 215 17.13 -15.37 -12.33
CA ASP A 215 17.85 -16.62 -12.56
C ASP A 215 17.06 -17.56 -13.50
N GLU A 216 17.64 -18.72 -13.82
CA GLU A 216 17.04 -19.71 -14.71
C GLU A 216 15.69 -20.26 -14.15
N ASP A 217 15.47 -20.16 -12.85
CA ASP A 217 14.24 -20.58 -12.15
C ASP A 217 13.22 -19.43 -12.02
N GLY A 218 13.55 -18.23 -12.54
CA GLY A 218 12.69 -17.05 -12.52
C GLY A 218 12.73 -16.24 -11.22
N ASN A 219 13.59 -16.58 -10.26
CA ASN A 219 13.76 -15.81 -9.04
C ASN A 219 14.51 -14.49 -9.33
N ILE A 220 14.11 -13.45 -8.62
CA ILE A 220 14.76 -12.14 -8.76
C ILE A 220 16.13 -12.23 -8.10
N THR A 221 17.18 -12.12 -8.91
CA THR A 221 18.54 -11.91 -8.43
C THR A 221 18.75 -10.41 -8.26
N HIS A 222 19.21 -9.98 -7.09
CA HIS A 222 19.49 -8.58 -6.83
C HIS A 222 20.42 -8.03 -7.90
N GLY A 223 19.88 -7.11 -8.71
CA GLY A 223 20.70 -6.29 -9.59
C GLY A 223 21.51 -5.33 -8.72
N THR A 224 22.80 -5.24 -9.00
CA THR A 224 23.71 -4.23 -8.46
C THR A 224 23.36 -2.83 -8.96
#